data_4d8c840af5a32af917fbc0631bb9839b
#
_entry.id   4d8c840af5a32af917fbc0631bb9839b
#
_cell.length_a   1.000
_cell.length_b   1.000
_cell.length_c   1.000
_cell.angle_alpha   90.00
_cell.angle_beta   90.00
_cell.angle_gamma   90.00
#
_symmetry.space_group_name_H-M   'P 1'
#
loop_
_entity.id
_entity.type
_entity.pdbx_description
1 polymer ?
#
loop_
_entity_poly.entity_id
_entity_poly.type
_entity_poly.pdbx_seq_one_letter_code
_entity_poly.pdbx_strand_id
1 'polypeptide(L)'
;EISLGLVGSEMCIRDRDAPSGTAITLAEDLIHAIGRKEKWVKGTFTAPDGTVSGTEACATNELRIDSVRRGEVPGIHSVVYDSEADSITITHDAHNRKGFALGAVLAAEYTATHEGLLTMDDLFQF
;
A
#
# COMPACT_ATOMS: atom_id res chain seq x y z
N GLU A 1 17.79 2.75 1.85
CA GLU A 1 16.51 3.03 2.50
C GLU A 1 15.37 2.41 1.71
N ILE A 2 14.29 2.06 2.39
CA ILE A 2 13.06 1.59 1.73
C ILE A 2 11.94 2.41 2.33
N SER A 3 11.13 3.05 1.48
CA SER A 3 9.96 3.79 1.90
C SER A 3 8.75 3.43 1.05
N LEU A 4 7.58 3.61 1.60
CA LEU A 4 6.30 3.37 0.96
C LEU A 4 5.53 4.69 0.86
N GLY A 5 5.18 5.06 -0.35
CA GLY A 5 4.33 6.21 -0.62
C GLY A 5 2.92 5.78 -1.02
N LEU A 6 1.92 6.43 -0.45
CA LEU A 6 0.51 6.13 -0.68
C LEU A 6 -0.28 7.39 -0.98
N VAL A 7 -1.01 7.39 -2.08
CA VAL A 7 -1.98 8.43 -2.41
C VAL A 7 -3.38 7.84 -2.49
N GLY A 8 -4.31 8.36 -1.71
CA GLY A 8 -5.69 7.90 -1.67
C GLY A 8 -6.71 9.01 -1.95
N SER A 9 -7.94 8.62 -2.23
CA SER A 9 -9.08 9.52 -2.46
C SER A 9 -9.55 10.21 -1.19
N GLU A 10 -10.00 11.46 -1.31
CA GLU A 10 -10.69 12.20 -0.25
C GLU A 10 -12.04 11.58 0.12
N MET A 11 -12.69 10.88 -0.81
CA MET A 11 -13.99 10.24 -0.63
C MET A 11 -13.92 8.83 0.00
N CYS A 12 -12.77 8.40 0.46
CA CYS A 12 -12.66 7.14 1.17
C CYS A 12 -13.41 7.25 2.50
N ILE A 13 -14.42 6.38 2.71
CA ILE A 13 -15.29 6.37 3.90
C ILE A 13 -14.48 6.27 5.21
N ARG A 14 -13.21 5.91 5.13
CA ARG A 14 -12.25 5.84 6.23
C ARG A 14 -11.13 6.86 6.08
N ASP A 15 -11.46 8.15 6.05
CA ASP A 15 -10.48 9.25 6.08
C ASP A 15 -9.47 9.18 7.24
N ARG A 16 -9.73 8.29 8.19
CA ARG A 16 -8.84 8.04 9.34
C ARG A 16 -7.79 6.96 9.10
N ASP A 17 -7.93 6.17 8.03
CA ASP A 17 -6.99 5.09 7.71
C ASP A 17 -5.77 5.65 6.96
N ALA A 18 -4.82 6.17 7.69
CA ALA A 18 -3.49 6.53 7.20
C ALA A 18 -2.43 5.86 8.10
N PRO A 19 -1.71 4.87 7.58
CA PRO A 19 -1.78 4.28 6.23
C PRO A 19 -3.02 3.40 5.98
N SER A 20 -3.32 3.13 4.71
CA SER A 20 -4.41 2.21 4.31
C SER A 20 -4.07 0.75 4.65
N GLY A 21 -5.11 -0.10 4.75
CA GLY A 21 -4.92 -1.53 4.97
C GLY A 21 -4.00 -2.18 3.94
N THR A 22 -4.15 -1.85 2.65
CA THR A 22 -3.28 -2.35 1.57
C THR A 22 -1.82 -1.96 1.78
N ALA A 23 -1.56 -0.73 2.20
CA ALA A 23 -0.19 -0.28 2.47
C ALA A 23 0.42 -1.00 3.68
N ILE A 24 -0.37 -1.28 4.70
CA ILE A 24 0.07 -2.04 5.88
C ILE A 24 0.43 -3.47 5.47
N THR A 25 -0.45 -4.17 4.76
CA THR A 25 -0.18 -5.53 4.27
C THR A 25 1.07 -5.58 3.42
N LEU A 26 1.22 -4.66 2.46
CA LEU A 26 2.41 -4.57 1.62
C LEU A 26 3.68 -4.31 2.44
N ALA A 27 3.60 -3.46 3.47
CA ALA A 27 4.73 -3.20 4.36
C ALA A 27 5.12 -4.43 5.18
N GLU A 28 4.15 -5.19 5.69
CA GLU A 28 4.37 -6.42 6.43
C GLU A 28 5.02 -7.50 5.55
N ASP A 29 4.56 -7.66 4.32
CA ASP A 29 5.15 -8.58 3.34
C ASP A 29 6.60 -8.19 3.02
N LEU A 30 6.87 -6.90 2.81
CA LEU A 30 8.22 -6.39 2.58
C LEU A 30 9.15 -6.64 3.77
N ILE A 31 8.68 -6.39 4.99
CA ILE A 31 9.44 -6.65 6.22
C ILE A 31 9.80 -8.14 6.31
N HIS A 32 8.84 -9.01 6.04
CA HIS A 32 9.03 -10.47 6.06
C HIS A 32 10.06 -10.93 5.03
N ALA A 33 9.99 -10.38 3.81
CA ALA A 33 10.87 -10.77 2.71
C ALA A 33 12.31 -10.25 2.85
N ILE A 34 12.49 -9.05 3.39
CA ILE A 34 13.79 -8.37 3.40
C ILE A 34 14.64 -8.72 4.65
N GLY A 35 14.00 -9.05 5.78
CA GLY A 35 14.66 -9.50 7.01
C GLY A 35 15.50 -8.46 7.76
N ARG A 36 15.81 -7.30 7.16
CA ARG A 36 16.56 -6.19 7.80
C ARG A 36 15.66 -5.10 8.36
N LYS A 37 14.37 -5.16 8.07
CA LYS A 37 13.34 -4.29 8.62
C LYS A 37 12.52 -5.08 9.62
N GLU A 38 12.23 -4.48 10.78
CA GLU A 38 11.56 -5.18 11.89
C GLU A 38 10.09 -4.77 12.01
N LYS A 39 9.77 -3.53 11.70
CA LYS A 39 8.41 -2.98 11.80
C LYS A 39 8.20 -1.83 10.83
N TRP A 40 6.95 -1.52 10.55
CA TRP A 40 6.59 -0.30 9.86
C TRP A 40 6.23 0.82 10.86
N VAL A 41 6.42 2.07 10.43
CA VAL A 41 6.08 3.27 11.19
C VAL A 41 5.32 4.25 10.31
N LYS A 42 4.43 5.02 10.93
CA LYS A 42 3.75 6.11 10.23
C LYS A 42 4.76 7.22 9.96
N GLY A 43 4.86 7.62 8.71
CA GLY A 43 5.63 8.76 8.25
C GLY A 43 4.80 10.03 8.19
N THR A 44 4.92 10.75 7.09
CA THR A 44 4.15 11.96 6.84
C THR A 44 2.72 11.65 6.37
N PHE A 45 1.80 12.52 6.76
CA PHE A 45 0.44 12.55 6.25
C PHE A 45 0.18 13.92 5.63
N THR A 46 -0.17 13.93 4.35
CA THR A 46 -0.59 15.14 3.64
C THR A 46 -2.10 15.12 3.48
N ALA A 47 -2.76 16.08 4.11
CA ALA A 47 -4.20 16.28 4.02
C ALA A 47 -4.62 16.88 2.66
N PRO A 48 -5.92 16.82 2.29
CA PRO A 48 -6.44 17.37 1.03
C PRO A 48 -6.15 18.88 0.83
N ASP A 49 -6.08 19.63 1.91
CA ASP A 49 -5.75 21.06 1.92
C ASP A 49 -4.24 21.34 1.76
N GLY A 50 -3.42 20.29 1.65
CA GLY A 50 -1.97 20.37 1.55
C GLY A 50 -1.24 20.44 2.89
N THR A 51 -1.96 20.41 4.00
CA THR A 51 -1.34 20.40 5.34
C THR A 51 -0.57 19.10 5.54
N VAL A 52 0.70 19.20 5.94
CA VAL A 52 1.56 18.06 6.22
C VAL A 52 1.72 17.89 7.72
N SER A 53 1.53 16.67 8.20
CA SER A 53 1.75 16.26 9.60
C SER A 53 2.57 14.98 9.65
N GLY A 54 3.06 14.63 10.85
CA GLY A 54 3.91 13.45 11.02
C GLY A 54 5.40 13.76 10.87
N THR A 55 6.23 12.74 10.69
CA THR A 55 7.67 12.89 10.63
C THR A 55 8.27 12.03 9.51
N GLU A 56 9.33 12.55 8.89
CA GLU A 56 10.15 11.78 7.94
C GLU A 56 11.19 10.91 8.66
N ALA A 57 11.41 11.13 9.95
CA ALA A 57 12.38 10.39 10.71
C ALA A 57 11.92 8.95 10.94
N CYS A 58 12.76 8.00 10.57
CA CYS A 58 12.61 6.59 10.92
C CYS A 58 14.00 5.97 11.18
N ALA A 59 14.04 4.94 12.01
CA ALA A 59 15.26 4.19 12.25
C ALA A 59 15.60 3.30 11.03
N THR A 60 16.86 2.87 10.94
CA THR A 60 17.33 2.05 9.81
C THR A 60 16.63 0.69 9.71
N ASN A 61 16.16 0.14 10.82
CA ASN A 61 15.38 -1.09 10.92
C ASN A 61 13.86 -0.89 10.80
N GLU A 62 13.40 0.34 10.58
CA GLU A 62 11.98 0.66 10.39
C GLU A 62 11.68 0.93 8.92
N LEU A 63 10.46 0.57 8.50
CA LEU A 63 9.92 0.87 7.17
C LEU A 63 8.89 1.99 7.31
N ARG A 64 9.16 3.15 6.71
CA ARG A 64 8.28 4.31 6.76
C ARG A 64 7.18 4.21 5.72
N ILE A 65 5.96 4.54 6.12
CA ILE A 65 4.80 4.65 5.23
C ILE A 65 4.31 6.10 5.25
N ASP A 66 4.47 6.79 4.13
CA ASP A 66 3.91 8.13 3.91
C ASP A 66 2.55 8.03 3.25
N SER A 67 1.62 8.91 3.62
CA SER A 67 0.26 8.92 3.12
C SER A 67 -0.14 10.29 2.61
N VAL A 68 -0.76 10.33 1.43
CA VAL A 68 -1.26 11.56 0.81
C VAL A 68 -2.74 11.39 0.48
N ARG A 69 -3.56 12.39 0.79
CA ARG A 69 -4.96 12.48 0.39
C ARG A 69 -5.11 13.58 -0.66
N ARG A 70 -5.63 13.24 -1.83
CA ARG A 70 -5.77 14.18 -2.93
C ARG A 70 -6.92 13.79 -3.85
N GLY A 71 -7.93 14.65 -3.94
CA GLY A 71 -9.03 14.55 -4.91
C GLY A 71 -9.67 13.15 -4.98
N GLU A 72 -10.13 12.79 -6.17
CA GLU A 72 -10.80 11.51 -6.45
C GLU A 72 -9.82 10.47 -7.02
N VAL A 73 -8.70 10.24 -6.36
CA VAL A 73 -7.71 9.24 -6.80
C VAL A 73 -8.14 7.84 -6.35
N PRO A 74 -8.33 6.88 -7.28
CA PRO A 74 -8.73 5.50 -6.92
C PRO A 74 -7.73 4.79 -6.01
N GLY A 75 -6.45 5.08 -6.18
CA GLY A 75 -5.36 4.61 -5.34
C GLY A 75 -4.03 4.54 -6.09
N ILE A 76 -3.00 5.10 -5.48
CA ILE A 76 -1.62 5.00 -5.96
C ILE A 76 -0.78 4.43 -4.81
N HIS A 77 -0.01 3.39 -5.09
CA HIS A 77 0.93 2.79 -4.16
C HIS A 77 2.31 2.79 -4.79
N SER A 78 3.30 3.28 -4.08
CA SER A 78 4.70 3.28 -4.53
C SER A 78 5.61 2.69 -3.48
N VAL A 79 6.52 1.83 -3.90
CA VAL A 79 7.61 1.30 -3.09
C VAL A 79 8.92 1.84 -3.66
N VAL A 80 9.73 2.42 -2.80
CA VAL A 80 11.03 2.97 -3.18
C VAL A 80 12.13 2.21 -2.44
N TYR A 81 13.06 1.68 -3.20
CA TYR A 81 14.31 1.12 -2.72
C TYR A 81 15.41 2.11 -3.09
N ASP A 82 16.08 2.65 -2.09
CA ASP A 82 17.09 3.68 -2.27
C ASP A 82 18.43 3.26 -1.66
N SER A 83 19.50 3.44 -2.44
CA SER A 83 20.88 3.16 -2.05
C SER A 83 21.77 4.36 -2.36
N GLU A 84 23.03 4.30 -2.02
CA GLU A 84 24.02 5.32 -2.42
C GLU A 84 24.29 5.32 -3.92
N ALA A 85 24.06 4.20 -4.60
CA ALA A 85 24.38 4.02 -6.01
C ALA A 85 23.19 4.29 -6.92
N ASP A 86 21.98 3.89 -6.51
CA ASP A 86 20.79 3.89 -7.35
C ASP A 86 19.49 3.93 -6.54
N SER A 87 18.38 4.15 -7.22
CA SER A 87 17.05 4.08 -6.67
C SER A 87 16.14 3.28 -7.61
N ILE A 88 15.35 2.38 -7.04
CA ILE A 88 14.31 1.63 -7.77
C ILE A 88 12.96 2.04 -7.20
N THR A 89 12.06 2.50 -8.07
CA THR A 89 10.69 2.83 -7.69
C THR A 89 9.71 1.95 -8.45
N ILE A 90 8.84 1.28 -7.73
CA ILE A 90 7.74 0.50 -8.28
C ILE A 90 6.44 1.19 -7.90
N THR A 91 5.66 1.62 -8.91
CA THR A 91 4.41 2.32 -8.69
C THR A 91 3.25 1.60 -9.38
N HIS A 92 2.20 1.33 -8.60
CA HIS A 92 0.89 0.96 -9.11
C HIS A 92 -0.02 2.19 -9.02
N ASP A 93 -0.50 2.66 -10.16
CA ASP A 93 -1.43 3.78 -10.28
C ASP A 93 -2.75 3.29 -10.88
N ALA A 94 -3.77 3.20 -10.06
CA ALA A 94 -5.10 2.79 -10.50
C ALA A 94 -5.82 3.97 -11.16
N HIS A 95 -5.96 3.96 -12.47
CA HIS A 95 -6.68 5.01 -13.22
C HIS A 95 -8.19 5.00 -12.96
N ASN A 96 -8.74 3.85 -12.58
CA ASN A 96 -10.15 3.66 -12.24
C ASN A 96 -10.33 2.40 -11.38
N ARG A 97 -11.57 2.13 -10.97
CA ARG A 97 -11.90 0.98 -10.11
C ARG A 97 -12.25 -0.30 -10.85
N LYS A 98 -12.20 -0.32 -12.19
CA LYS A 98 -12.59 -1.49 -12.99
C LYS A 98 -11.74 -2.72 -12.70
N GLY A 99 -10.44 -2.55 -12.52
CA GLY A 99 -9.54 -3.65 -12.14
C GLY A 99 -9.93 -4.30 -10.82
N PHE A 100 -10.28 -3.51 -9.82
CA PHE A 100 -10.74 -4.03 -8.52
C PHE A 100 -12.08 -4.77 -8.65
N ALA A 101 -13.01 -4.24 -9.44
CA ALA A 101 -14.29 -4.89 -9.70
C ALA A 101 -14.10 -6.23 -10.44
N LEU A 102 -13.21 -6.28 -11.43
CA LEU A 102 -12.88 -7.51 -12.14
C LEU A 102 -12.28 -8.55 -11.18
N GLY A 103 -11.34 -8.15 -10.33
CA GLY A 103 -10.77 -9.03 -9.31
C GLY A 103 -11.83 -9.61 -8.38
N ALA A 104 -12.81 -8.81 -7.96
CA ALA A 104 -13.92 -9.29 -7.13
C ALA A 104 -14.79 -10.33 -7.86
N VAL A 105 -15.05 -10.15 -9.16
CA VAL A 105 -15.79 -11.12 -9.97
C VAL A 105 -15.01 -12.43 -10.11
N LEU A 106 -13.72 -12.37 -10.43
CA LEU A 106 -12.85 -13.55 -10.52
C LEU A 106 -12.78 -14.31 -9.19
N ALA A 107 -12.69 -13.60 -8.07
CA ALA A 107 -12.73 -14.21 -6.74
C ALA A 107 -14.08 -14.91 -6.49
N ALA A 108 -15.20 -14.28 -6.87
CA ALA A 108 -16.53 -14.88 -6.73
C ALA A 108 -16.68 -16.14 -7.58
N GLU A 109 -16.20 -16.13 -8.82
CA GLU A 109 -16.21 -17.32 -9.70
C GLU A 109 -15.34 -18.44 -9.11
N TYR A 110 -14.17 -18.10 -8.58
CA TYR A 110 -13.27 -19.07 -7.93
C TYR A 110 -13.92 -19.74 -6.72
N THR A 111 -14.57 -18.96 -5.85
CA THR A 111 -15.24 -19.48 -4.65
C THR A 111 -16.44 -20.37 -4.99
N ALA A 112 -17.02 -20.27 -6.17
CA ALA A 112 -18.13 -21.15 -6.60
C ALA A 112 -17.70 -22.62 -6.77
N THR A 113 -16.41 -22.88 -6.94
CA THR A 113 -15.83 -24.22 -7.20
C THR A 113 -14.83 -24.66 -6.16
N HIS A 114 -14.53 -23.83 -5.16
CA HIS A 114 -13.56 -24.10 -4.10
C HIS A 114 -14.17 -23.88 -2.72
N GLU A 115 -13.83 -24.72 -1.77
CA GLU A 115 -14.33 -24.66 -0.40
C GLU A 115 -13.20 -24.39 0.60
N GLY A 116 -13.55 -23.79 1.74
CA GLY A 116 -12.62 -23.51 2.82
C GLY A 116 -12.28 -22.03 2.98
N LEU A 117 -11.22 -21.74 3.73
CA LEU A 117 -10.67 -20.38 3.83
C LEU A 117 -9.76 -20.14 2.63
N LEU A 118 -10.24 -19.34 1.70
CA LEU A 118 -9.55 -19.03 0.44
C LEU A 118 -8.87 -17.66 0.53
N THR A 119 -7.64 -17.60 0.03
CA THR A 119 -6.82 -16.38 -0.01
C THR A 119 -6.51 -15.97 -1.45
N MET A 120 -5.82 -14.84 -1.63
CA MET A 120 -5.38 -14.40 -2.95
C MET A 120 -4.30 -15.33 -3.54
N ASP A 121 -3.50 -15.97 -2.69
CA ASP A 121 -2.50 -16.96 -3.11
C ASP A 121 -3.15 -18.19 -3.74
N ASP A 122 -4.30 -18.62 -3.20
CA ASP A 122 -5.09 -19.72 -3.77
C ASP A 122 -5.65 -19.36 -5.15
N LEU A 123 -6.08 -18.10 -5.32
CA LEU A 123 -6.67 -17.62 -6.58
C LEU A 123 -5.63 -17.45 -7.68
N PHE A 124 -4.45 -16.93 -7.37
CA PHE A 124 -3.46 -16.57 -8.38
C PHE A 124 -2.35 -17.60 -8.57
N GLN A 125 -2.16 -18.55 -7.70
CA GLN A 125 -1.17 -19.65 -7.79
C GLN A 125 0.21 -19.17 -8.29
N PHE A 126 0.83 -18.26 -7.55
CA PHE A 126 2.19 -17.79 -7.84
C PHE A 126 3.26 -18.80 -7.46
#